data_397a83384bec84c4a3918eb1b85a24b2
#
_entry.id   397a83384bec84c4a3918eb1b85a24b2
#
_cell.length_a   1.000
_cell.length_b   1.000
_cell.length_c   1.000
_cell.angle_alpha   90.00
_cell.angle_beta   90.00
_cell.angle_gamma   90.00
#
_symmetry.space_group_name_H-M   'P 1'
#
loop_
_entity.id
_entity.type
_entity.pdbx_description
1 polymer ?
#
loop_
_entity_poly.entity_id
_entity_poly.type
_entity_poly.pdbx_seq_one_letter_code
_entity_poly.pdbx_strand_id
1 'polypeptide(L)'
;LYALIAGGGMSVIRAAIMVITFFFSILFDRERNLLHTLALAAFLILLFSPPSLFDVSFQLSFLAVLSILYWVPRVLRDLRRDETPPASETSWKGLPLRYMKISLVVTAVAILGTAPFVALHFNRFSFIGFLTNLFAIPWVGFLIVPISLIASLCSFFLYPLASLLIVLDGYLVTILLKGVGLFASLPYASVYLPTPTGLEIVLFYLLLFSAVHLRRRRVRYLFAGVCLVFALDLAYWELKDSFRKDLRVTFIDVGHGDSILIEFPEGKRMLIDGGGLYEDRFDTGKNVIAPFLWKKRIRRIDTLVLTHPDPDHLKGLNFIASQFSIGQFWGNGLRGDSESFLRLEKTLQRRKIQCLTINEDFSAQRINGVEITILNPPAFPPYQASHRDSSMVNNQSLVMRMSFKEIVLLLTGDIEREAEERMVRKGYPLKAHLLKIPHHGSSSSSSPAFLERVRPLYAILSVGERNRARLPHPEVIRRYLQSGSILLRTDRHGGITVTTDGEGMEVKTFSKRESPEQERLTIDFPL
;
A
#
# COMPACT_ATOMS: atom_id res chain seq x y z
N LEU A 1 19.81 31.16 1.72
CA LEU A 1 20.25 30.81 3.08
C LEU A 1 19.23 29.90 3.77
N TYR A 2 17.93 30.30 3.89
CA TYR A 2 16.91 29.48 4.52
C TYR A 2 16.80 28.06 3.92
N ALA A 3 16.85 27.94 2.57
CA ALA A 3 16.79 26.65 1.89
C ALA A 3 17.95 25.71 2.26
N LEU A 4 19.13 26.27 2.50
CA LEU A 4 20.31 25.51 2.92
C LEU A 4 20.19 25.07 4.39
N ILE A 5 19.75 25.98 5.27
CA ILE A 5 19.54 25.67 6.69
C ILE A 5 18.46 24.61 6.89
N ALA A 6 17.38 24.66 6.09
CA ALA A 6 16.28 23.69 6.10
C ALA A 6 16.63 22.33 5.46
N GLY A 7 17.92 22.05 5.19
CA GLY A 7 18.40 20.78 4.67
C GLY A 7 18.23 20.57 3.16
N GLY A 8 17.93 21.62 2.40
CA GLY A 8 17.89 21.57 0.92
C GLY A 8 16.85 20.61 0.33
N GLY A 9 15.81 20.23 1.08
CA GLY A 9 14.76 19.35 0.58
C GLY A 9 14.10 19.91 -0.68
N MET A 10 13.69 19.05 -1.61
CA MET A 10 13.12 19.45 -2.93
C MET A 10 11.95 20.42 -2.82
N SER A 11 11.13 20.34 -1.78
CA SER A 11 10.03 21.28 -1.53
C SER A 11 10.52 22.70 -1.20
N VAL A 12 11.60 22.80 -0.43
CA VAL A 12 12.21 24.08 -0.02
C VAL A 12 12.95 24.72 -1.19
N ILE A 13 13.69 23.94 -1.97
CA ILE A 13 14.37 24.41 -3.19
C ILE A 13 13.36 24.99 -4.18
N ARG A 14 12.22 24.31 -4.39
CA ARG A 14 11.14 24.82 -5.26
C ARG A 14 10.58 26.15 -4.76
N ALA A 15 10.25 26.23 -3.48
CA ALA A 15 9.74 27.46 -2.89
C ALA A 15 10.75 28.60 -3.07
N ALA A 16 12.03 28.33 -2.85
CA ALA A 16 13.09 29.31 -3.06
C ALA A 16 13.19 29.77 -4.52
N ILE A 17 13.18 28.84 -5.49
CA ILE A 17 13.21 29.17 -6.92
C ILE A 17 11.99 30.01 -7.31
N MET A 18 10.78 29.62 -6.87
CA MET A 18 9.56 30.37 -7.15
C MET A 18 9.60 31.78 -6.59
N VAL A 19 10.07 31.95 -5.35
CA VAL A 19 10.22 33.26 -4.71
C VAL A 19 11.27 34.10 -5.43
N ILE A 20 12.43 33.55 -5.73
CA ILE A 20 13.50 34.23 -6.49
C ILE A 20 12.97 34.66 -7.86
N THR A 21 12.34 33.77 -8.62
CA THR A 21 11.78 34.05 -9.94
C THR A 21 10.72 35.17 -9.86
N PHE A 22 9.87 35.12 -8.83
CA PHE A 22 8.87 36.18 -8.57
C PHE A 22 9.52 37.54 -8.31
N PHE A 23 10.56 37.62 -7.46
CA PHE A 23 11.26 38.87 -7.20
C PHE A 23 12.02 39.38 -8.44
N PHE A 24 12.63 38.49 -9.24
CA PHE A 24 13.23 38.87 -10.51
C PHE A 24 12.20 39.48 -11.47
N SER A 25 10.97 38.92 -11.55
CA SER A 25 9.92 39.47 -12.40
C SER A 25 9.52 40.91 -11.98
N ILE A 26 9.61 41.23 -10.68
CA ILE A 26 9.38 42.58 -10.17
C ILE A 26 10.51 43.52 -10.55
N LEU A 27 11.78 43.08 -10.38
CA LEU A 27 12.96 43.86 -10.67
C LEU A 27 13.09 44.26 -12.15
N PHE A 28 12.61 43.41 -13.05
CA PHE A 28 12.66 43.61 -14.50
C PHE A 28 11.37 44.22 -15.08
N ASP A 29 10.47 44.69 -14.23
CA ASP A 29 9.19 45.34 -14.59
C ASP A 29 8.35 44.55 -15.60
N ARG A 30 8.42 43.20 -15.51
CA ARG A 30 7.69 42.27 -16.38
C ARG A 30 6.29 42.00 -15.84
N GLU A 31 5.34 41.75 -16.74
CA GLU A 31 3.98 41.35 -16.37
C GLU A 31 3.98 40.22 -15.34
N ARG A 32 3.27 40.43 -14.22
CA ARG A 32 3.21 39.49 -13.07
C ARG A 32 2.28 38.31 -13.37
N ASN A 33 2.67 37.47 -14.31
CA ASN A 33 1.90 36.25 -14.60
C ASN A 33 2.43 35.09 -13.75
N LEU A 34 1.74 34.79 -12.67
CA LEU A 34 2.11 33.72 -11.74
C LEU A 34 2.18 32.33 -12.40
N LEU A 35 1.41 32.09 -13.49
CA LEU A 35 1.49 30.84 -14.25
C LEU A 35 2.81 30.74 -15.01
N HIS A 36 3.31 31.84 -15.60
CA HIS A 36 4.64 31.87 -16.23
C HIS A 36 5.75 31.65 -15.20
N THR A 37 5.64 32.25 -14.01
CA THR A 37 6.58 32.04 -12.90
C THR A 37 6.61 30.56 -12.46
N LEU A 38 5.44 29.94 -12.35
CA LEU A 38 5.33 28.52 -12.01
C LEU A 38 5.95 27.64 -13.09
N ALA A 39 5.66 27.93 -14.38
CA ALA A 39 6.22 27.19 -15.51
C ALA A 39 7.75 27.33 -15.61
N LEU A 40 8.29 28.54 -15.39
CA LEU A 40 9.73 28.78 -15.37
C LEU A 40 10.42 28.05 -14.22
N ALA A 41 9.80 28.04 -13.03
CA ALA A 41 10.33 27.28 -11.88
C ALA A 41 10.36 25.77 -12.17
N ALA A 42 9.29 25.23 -12.76
CA ALA A 42 9.25 23.84 -13.19
C ALA A 42 10.35 23.52 -14.21
N PHE A 43 10.48 24.37 -15.24
CA PHE A 43 11.50 24.21 -16.28
C PHE A 43 12.91 24.21 -15.70
N LEU A 44 13.24 25.16 -14.81
CA LEU A 44 14.57 25.24 -14.19
C LEU A 44 14.86 23.99 -13.35
N ILE A 45 13.92 23.52 -12.54
CA ILE A 45 14.12 22.30 -11.75
C ILE A 45 14.34 21.09 -12.64
N LEU A 46 13.53 20.93 -13.70
CA LEU A 46 13.63 19.79 -14.61
C LEU A 46 14.88 19.86 -15.52
N LEU A 47 15.38 21.06 -15.79
CA LEU A 47 16.64 21.23 -16.54
C LEU A 47 17.83 20.67 -15.75
N PHE A 48 17.88 20.91 -14.42
CA PHE A 48 18.97 20.42 -13.57
C PHE A 48 18.73 19.02 -13.02
N SER A 49 17.47 18.59 -12.87
CA SER A 49 17.10 17.28 -12.33
C SER A 49 15.84 16.71 -13.02
N PRO A 50 15.97 16.16 -14.24
CA PRO A 50 14.83 15.57 -14.97
C PRO A 50 14.05 14.51 -14.18
N PRO A 51 14.69 13.64 -13.34
CA PRO A 51 13.96 12.67 -12.53
C PRO A 51 13.00 13.28 -11.53
N SER A 52 13.16 14.57 -11.17
CA SER A 52 12.23 15.28 -10.26
C SER A 52 10.80 15.29 -10.77
N LEU A 53 10.55 15.10 -12.06
CA LEU A 53 9.18 14.95 -12.60
C LEU A 53 8.41 13.80 -11.95
N PHE A 54 9.09 12.74 -11.54
CA PHE A 54 8.53 11.56 -10.89
C PHE A 54 8.55 11.66 -9.36
N ASP A 55 9.15 12.71 -8.80
CA ASP A 55 9.17 12.96 -7.37
C ASP A 55 7.78 13.39 -6.88
N VAL A 56 7.29 12.71 -5.84
CA VAL A 56 5.96 12.94 -5.25
C VAL A 56 5.81 14.40 -4.78
N SER A 57 6.88 14.94 -4.17
CA SER A 57 6.86 16.31 -3.68
C SER A 57 6.79 17.32 -4.83
N PHE A 58 7.48 17.08 -5.95
CA PHE A 58 7.38 17.92 -7.15
C PHE A 58 5.94 17.91 -7.67
N GLN A 59 5.38 16.72 -7.91
CA GLN A 59 4.04 16.57 -8.46
C GLN A 59 2.98 17.24 -7.60
N LEU A 60 2.94 16.95 -6.30
CA LEU A 60 1.91 17.48 -5.40
C LEU A 60 2.02 19.01 -5.25
N SER A 61 3.22 19.55 -5.13
CA SER A 61 3.41 20.99 -4.95
C SER A 61 3.04 21.80 -6.20
N PHE A 62 3.49 21.35 -7.39
CA PHE A 62 3.17 22.04 -8.64
C PHE A 62 1.68 21.93 -8.97
N LEU A 63 1.06 20.76 -8.75
CA LEU A 63 -0.38 20.58 -8.94
C LEU A 63 -1.20 21.43 -7.97
N ALA A 64 -0.81 21.53 -6.69
CA ALA A 64 -1.49 22.38 -5.72
C ALA A 64 -1.46 23.84 -6.16
N VAL A 65 -0.27 24.38 -6.49
CA VAL A 65 -0.14 25.79 -6.90
C VAL A 65 -0.85 26.05 -8.23
N LEU A 66 -0.69 25.17 -9.23
CA LEU A 66 -1.40 25.27 -10.51
C LEU A 66 -2.92 25.29 -10.31
N SER A 67 -3.43 24.40 -9.46
CA SER A 67 -4.86 24.32 -9.15
C SER A 67 -5.35 25.61 -8.48
N ILE A 68 -4.63 26.12 -7.50
CA ILE A 68 -4.97 27.37 -6.81
C ILE A 68 -4.97 28.52 -7.81
N LEU A 69 -3.94 28.70 -8.61
CA LEU A 69 -3.81 29.79 -9.58
C LEU A 69 -4.89 29.74 -10.66
N TYR A 70 -5.26 28.55 -11.10
CA TYR A 70 -6.25 28.37 -12.17
C TYR A 70 -7.69 28.42 -11.67
N TRP A 71 -8.02 27.68 -10.60
CA TRP A 71 -9.41 27.46 -10.18
C TRP A 71 -9.93 28.51 -9.19
N VAL A 72 -9.12 28.95 -8.20
CA VAL A 72 -9.60 29.85 -7.16
C VAL A 72 -10.18 31.15 -7.70
N PRO A 73 -9.53 31.86 -8.65
CA PRO A 73 -10.10 33.09 -9.21
C PRO A 73 -11.45 32.86 -9.92
N ARG A 74 -11.62 31.69 -10.54
CA ARG A 74 -12.85 31.32 -11.27
C ARG A 74 -13.98 31.02 -10.31
N VAL A 75 -13.73 30.16 -9.32
CA VAL A 75 -14.72 29.79 -8.29
C VAL A 75 -15.17 31.02 -7.50
N LEU A 76 -14.24 31.86 -7.05
CA LEU A 76 -14.58 33.07 -6.31
C LEU A 76 -15.35 34.09 -7.15
N ARG A 77 -15.08 34.19 -8.47
CA ARG A 77 -15.84 35.05 -9.37
C ARG A 77 -17.29 34.58 -9.50
N ASP A 78 -17.51 33.29 -9.61
CA ASP A 78 -18.84 32.72 -9.74
C ASP A 78 -19.64 32.85 -8.45
N LEU A 79 -19.01 32.67 -7.29
CA LEU A 79 -19.64 32.88 -5.98
C LEU A 79 -20.02 34.34 -5.71
N ARG A 80 -19.24 35.33 -6.24
CA ARG A 80 -19.54 36.77 -6.08
C ARG A 80 -20.65 37.23 -7.02
N ARG A 81 -20.94 36.56 -8.11
CA ARG A 81 -22.01 36.96 -9.05
C ARG A 81 -23.40 36.82 -8.47
N ASP A 82 -23.58 35.90 -7.51
CA ASP A 82 -24.87 35.65 -6.87
C ASP A 82 -25.06 36.47 -5.57
N GLU A 83 -24.03 37.25 -5.14
CA GLU A 83 -24.13 38.15 -4.01
C GLU A 83 -24.45 39.59 -4.52
N THR A 84 -25.58 40.16 -4.11
CA THR A 84 -25.84 41.60 -4.28
C THR A 84 -24.70 42.36 -3.59
N PRO A 85 -24.11 43.42 -4.21
CA PRO A 85 -23.03 44.16 -3.59
C PRO A 85 -23.51 44.71 -2.25
N PRO A 86 -22.81 44.46 -1.14
CA PRO A 86 -23.18 45.05 0.14
C PRO A 86 -23.02 46.57 0.05
N ALA A 87 -24.02 47.28 0.53
CA ALA A 87 -24.09 48.77 0.51
C ALA A 87 -22.99 49.48 1.30
N SER A 88 -22.09 48.71 1.97
CA SER A 88 -20.88 49.27 2.63
C SER A 88 -19.78 48.20 2.66
N GLU A 89 -18.73 48.35 1.85
CA GLU A 89 -17.56 47.45 1.78
C GLU A 89 -16.62 47.49 2.99
N THR A 90 -16.91 48.27 4.02
CA THR A 90 -16.00 48.58 5.15
C THR A 90 -16.42 48.01 6.51
N SER A 91 -17.37 47.10 6.55
CA SER A 91 -17.74 46.50 7.85
C SER A 91 -16.71 45.46 8.30
N TRP A 92 -15.93 45.76 9.33
CA TRP A 92 -14.99 44.86 10.03
C TRP A 92 -15.66 43.56 10.48
N LYS A 93 -16.99 43.55 10.66
CA LYS A 93 -17.78 42.38 11.07
C LYS A 93 -17.86 41.30 9.98
N GLY A 94 -17.67 41.63 8.69
CA GLY A 94 -17.67 40.67 7.59
C GLY A 94 -16.29 40.04 7.26
N LEU A 95 -15.20 40.61 7.82
CA LEU A 95 -13.83 40.20 7.50
C LEU A 95 -13.52 38.72 7.85
N PRO A 96 -13.91 38.23 9.04
CA PRO A 96 -13.64 36.83 9.41
C PRO A 96 -14.38 35.82 8.50
N LEU A 97 -15.64 36.12 8.17
CA LEU A 97 -16.45 35.24 7.31
C LEU A 97 -15.90 35.22 5.88
N ARG A 98 -15.47 36.37 5.35
CA ARG A 98 -14.83 36.45 4.03
C ARG A 98 -13.50 35.69 3.99
N TYR A 99 -12.67 35.83 5.03
CA TYR A 99 -11.43 35.05 5.16
C TYR A 99 -11.71 33.57 5.20
N MET A 100 -12.69 33.13 6.00
CA MET A 100 -13.08 31.73 6.11
C MET A 100 -13.59 31.17 4.77
N LYS A 101 -14.44 31.89 4.04
CA LYS A 101 -14.91 31.50 2.69
C LYS A 101 -13.73 31.34 1.72
N ILE A 102 -12.80 32.29 1.65
CA ILE A 102 -11.64 32.23 0.76
C ILE A 102 -10.73 31.07 1.15
N SER A 103 -10.44 30.90 2.44
CA SER A 103 -9.59 29.82 2.94
C SER A 103 -10.19 28.44 2.63
N LEU A 104 -11.50 28.27 2.77
CA LEU A 104 -12.19 27.02 2.39
C LEU A 104 -12.10 26.76 0.90
N VAL A 105 -12.30 27.77 0.04
CA VAL A 105 -12.19 27.62 -1.42
C VAL A 105 -10.76 27.26 -1.81
N VAL A 106 -9.75 27.93 -1.27
CA VAL A 106 -8.34 27.64 -1.54
C VAL A 106 -7.99 26.22 -1.10
N THR A 107 -8.40 25.84 0.11
CA THR A 107 -8.18 24.48 0.64
C THR A 107 -8.88 23.43 -0.21
N ALA A 108 -10.15 23.64 -0.57
CA ALA A 108 -10.90 22.71 -1.41
C ALA A 108 -10.24 22.52 -2.77
N VAL A 109 -9.85 23.60 -3.42
CA VAL A 109 -9.18 23.56 -4.73
C VAL A 109 -7.82 22.87 -4.62
N ALA A 110 -7.04 23.13 -3.58
CA ALA A 110 -5.74 22.48 -3.39
C ALA A 110 -5.91 20.96 -3.15
N ILE A 111 -6.84 20.56 -2.27
CA ILE A 111 -7.11 19.14 -1.97
C ILE A 111 -7.65 18.42 -3.21
N LEU A 112 -8.64 18.98 -3.90
CA LEU A 112 -9.20 18.37 -5.11
C LEU A 112 -8.19 18.33 -6.25
N GLY A 113 -7.41 19.41 -6.42
CA GLY A 113 -6.38 19.47 -7.45
C GLY A 113 -5.25 18.47 -7.27
N THR A 114 -4.96 18.06 -6.03
CA THR A 114 -3.93 17.06 -5.73
C THR A 114 -4.49 15.66 -5.47
N ALA A 115 -5.81 15.51 -5.31
CA ALA A 115 -6.45 14.27 -4.88
C ALA A 115 -6.07 13.03 -5.71
N PRO A 116 -6.04 13.05 -7.06
CA PRO A 116 -5.66 11.88 -7.83
C PRO A 116 -4.23 11.43 -7.57
N PHE A 117 -3.29 12.37 -7.41
CA PHE A 117 -1.89 12.05 -7.14
C PHE A 117 -1.66 11.63 -5.68
N VAL A 118 -2.41 12.19 -4.72
CA VAL A 118 -2.44 11.69 -3.35
C VAL A 118 -2.96 10.25 -3.30
N ALA A 119 -4.03 9.94 -4.04
CA ALA A 119 -4.54 8.58 -4.16
C ALA A 119 -3.54 7.64 -4.87
N LEU A 120 -2.85 8.12 -5.90
CA LEU A 120 -1.84 7.35 -6.65
C LEU A 120 -0.64 6.94 -5.78
N HIS A 121 -0.14 7.85 -4.93
CA HIS A 121 1.07 7.63 -4.14
C HIS A 121 0.80 7.08 -2.74
N PHE A 122 -0.32 7.45 -2.13
CA PHE A 122 -0.62 7.13 -0.73
C PHE A 122 -1.87 6.27 -0.54
N ASN A 123 -2.61 5.98 -1.61
CA ASN A 123 -3.87 5.23 -1.56
C ASN A 123 -4.87 5.78 -0.54
N ARG A 124 -4.83 7.07 -0.25
CA ARG A 124 -5.60 7.69 0.83
C ARG A 124 -6.20 9.02 0.40
N PHE A 125 -7.43 9.29 0.85
CA PHE A 125 -8.07 10.58 0.71
C PHE A 125 -8.57 11.05 2.09
N SER A 126 -8.27 12.32 2.46
CA SER A 126 -8.67 12.90 3.74
C SER A 126 -9.84 13.86 3.55
N PHE A 127 -11.01 13.49 4.06
CA PHE A 127 -12.16 14.38 4.11
C PHE A 127 -11.99 15.46 5.18
N ILE A 128 -11.41 15.09 6.32
CA ILE A 128 -11.24 16.02 7.43
C ILE A 128 -10.19 17.11 7.12
N GLY A 129 -9.35 16.90 6.12
CA GLY A 129 -8.33 17.85 5.69
C GLY A 129 -8.88 19.24 5.38
N PHE A 130 -10.13 19.33 4.89
CA PHE A 130 -10.80 20.61 4.66
C PHE A 130 -10.96 21.43 5.96
N LEU A 131 -11.41 20.78 7.03
CA LEU A 131 -11.59 21.44 8.34
C LEU A 131 -10.27 21.63 9.07
N THR A 132 -9.40 20.64 9.02
CA THR A 132 -8.10 20.68 9.68
C THR A 132 -7.25 21.83 9.13
N ASN A 133 -7.25 22.04 7.81
CA ASN A 133 -6.49 23.12 7.19
C ASN A 133 -7.03 24.52 7.55
N LEU A 134 -8.33 24.66 7.81
CA LEU A 134 -8.91 25.91 8.26
C LEU A 134 -8.34 26.35 9.62
N PHE A 135 -7.98 25.40 10.48
CA PHE A 135 -7.32 25.63 11.76
C PHE A 135 -5.80 25.67 11.62
N ALA A 136 -5.21 24.66 10.95
CA ALA A 136 -3.76 24.47 10.94
C ALA A 136 -3.02 25.56 10.14
N ILE A 137 -3.55 25.99 8.99
CA ILE A 137 -2.88 26.98 8.15
C ILE A 137 -2.71 28.33 8.86
N PRO A 138 -3.75 28.94 9.48
CA PRO A 138 -3.56 30.17 10.26
C PRO A 138 -2.64 29.97 11.46
N TRP A 139 -2.79 28.83 12.16
CA TRP A 139 -1.98 28.55 13.35
C TRP A 139 -0.49 28.48 13.03
N VAL A 140 -0.13 27.76 11.97
CA VAL A 140 1.25 27.65 11.50
C VAL A 140 1.73 28.99 10.93
N GLY A 141 0.94 29.61 10.05
CA GLY A 141 1.36 30.79 9.30
C GLY A 141 1.48 32.08 10.14
N PHE A 142 0.61 32.27 11.13
CA PHE A 142 0.60 33.50 11.93
C PHE A 142 1.23 33.37 13.32
N LEU A 143 1.40 32.14 13.84
CA LEU A 143 1.96 31.95 15.17
C LEU A 143 3.30 31.20 15.11
N ILE A 144 3.31 29.91 14.66
CA ILE A 144 4.50 29.08 14.73
C ILE A 144 5.65 29.65 13.87
N VAL A 145 5.41 29.87 12.57
CA VAL A 145 6.48 30.31 11.66
C VAL A 145 7.08 31.68 12.06
N PRO A 146 6.29 32.72 12.37
CA PRO A 146 6.84 33.99 12.81
C PRO A 146 7.64 33.88 14.11
N ILE A 147 7.14 33.14 15.10
CA ILE A 147 7.83 32.95 16.39
C ILE A 147 9.13 32.19 16.18
N SER A 148 9.12 31.10 15.40
CA SER A 148 10.32 30.33 15.04
C SER A 148 11.39 31.19 14.35
N LEU A 149 10.97 32.05 13.39
CA LEU A 149 11.89 32.97 12.70
C LEU A 149 12.48 34.02 13.65
N ILE A 150 11.66 34.63 14.53
CA ILE A 150 12.12 35.60 15.53
C ILE A 150 13.06 34.92 16.53
N ALA A 151 12.71 33.72 17.02
CA ALA A 151 13.55 32.92 17.92
C ALA A 151 14.91 32.61 17.28
N SER A 152 14.90 32.19 16.02
CA SER A 152 16.11 31.93 15.25
C SER A 152 16.99 33.18 15.12
N LEU A 153 16.41 34.34 14.85
CA LEU A 153 17.14 35.61 14.78
C LEU A 153 17.69 36.01 16.15
N CYS A 154 16.88 35.93 17.21
CA CYS A 154 17.28 36.24 18.58
C CYS A 154 18.38 35.33 19.11
N SER A 155 18.50 34.09 18.61
CA SER A 155 19.53 33.13 19.05
C SER A 155 20.97 33.64 18.85
N PHE A 156 21.20 34.56 17.90
CA PHE A 156 22.51 35.14 17.64
C PHE A 156 22.90 36.28 18.63
N PHE A 157 21.91 36.92 19.26
CA PHE A 157 22.18 38.15 20.05
C PHE A 157 21.52 38.12 21.42
N LEU A 158 20.40 37.42 21.61
CA LEU A 158 19.54 37.46 22.79
C LEU A 158 19.11 36.05 23.20
N TYR A 159 20.08 35.21 23.57
CA TYR A 159 19.85 33.82 23.91
C TYR A 159 18.70 33.56 24.91
N PRO A 160 18.54 34.34 26.03
CA PRO A 160 17.41 34.10 26.95
C PRO A 160 16.06 34.32 26.30
N LEU A 161 15.92 35.31 25.42
CA LEU A 161 14.68 35.58 24.68
C LEU A 161 14.43 34.46 23.63
N ALA A 162 15.48 34.04 22.93
CA ALA A 162 15.39 32.95 21.98
C ALA A 162 14.92 31.65 22.69
N SER A 163 15.46 31.35 23.85
CA SER A 163 15.06 30.16 24.64
C SER A 163 13.58 30.24 25.04
N LEU A 164 13.11 31.41 25.52
CA LEU A 164 11.69 31.59 25.85
C LEU A 164 10.77 31.41 24.64
N LEU A 165 11.15 31.98 23.49
CA LEU A 165 10.37 31.87 22.25
C LEU A 165 10.34 30.41 21.73
N ILE A 166 11.43 29.66 21.83
CA ILE A 166 11.48 28.24 21.45
C ILE A 166 10.56 27.39 22.33
N VAL A 167 10.55 27.66 23.65
CA VAL A 167 9.64 26.95 24.56
C VAL A 167 8.18 27.29 24.24
N LEU A 168 7.86 28.55 23.98
CA LEU A 168 6.52 28.95 23.55
C LEU A 168 6.11 28.28 22.25
N ASP A 169 7.00 28.23 21.25
CA ASP A 169 6.76 27.59 19.97
C ASP A 169 6.53 26.08 20.13
N GLY A 170 7.27 25.42 21.03
CA GLY A 170 7.04 24.03 21.39
C GLY A 170 5.63 23.75 21.93
N TYR A 171 5.09 24.66 22.77
CA TYR A 171 3.69 24.57 23.22
C TYR A 171 2.70 24.76 22.07
N LEU A 172 2.93 25.75 21.18
CA LEU A 172 2.07 25.98 20.02
C LEU A 172 2.04 24.78 19.07
N VAL A 173 3.20 24.16 18.81
CA VAL A 173 3.30 22.91 18.03
C VAL A 173 2.56 21.77 18.72
N THR A 174 2.68 21.65 20.05
CA THR A 174 1.97 20.61 20.81
C THR A 174 0.44 20.78 20.70
N ILE A 175 -0.06 22.01 20.80
CA ILE A 175 -1.49 22.31 20.63
C ILE A 175 -1.94 21.97 19.22
N LEU A 176 -1.15 22.34 18.20
CA LEU A 176 -1.42 21.98 16.80
C LEU A 176 -1.53 20.46 16.62
N LEU A 177 -0.54 19.70 17.14
CA LEU A 177 -0.52 18.24 17.01
C LEU A 177 -1.71 17.57 17.71
N LYS A 178 -2.08 18.05 18.91
CA LYS A 178 -3.29 17.58 19.62
C LYS A 178 -4.57 17.90 18.84
N GLY A 179 -4.68 19.11 18.30
CA GLY A 179 -5.82 19.53 17.47
C GLY A 179 -5.94 18.66 16.20
N VAL A 180 -4.86 18.48 15.46
CA VAL A 180 -4.81 17.61 14.27
C VAL A 180 -5.13 16.16 14.65
N GLY A 181 -4.60 15.67 15.76
CA GLY A 181 -4.88 14.33 16.29
C GLY A 181 -6.37 14.14 16.62
N LEU A 182 -7.02 15.14 17.22
CA LEU A 182 -8.45 15.13 17.49
C LEU A 182 -9.26 15.03 16.19
N PHE A 183 -8.95 15.82 15.16
CA PHE A 183 -9.60 15.72 13.87
C PHE A 183 -9.33 14.38 13.19
N ALA A 184 -8.12 13.84 13.29
CA ALA A 184 -7.74 12.56 12.69
C ALA A 184 -8.44 11.35 13.35
N SER A 185 -8.85 11.47 14.63
CA SER A 185 -9.57 10.42 15.35
C SER A 185 -11.06 10.34 15.02
N LEU A 186 -11.61 11.32 14.27
CA LEU A 186 -13.01 11.29 13.87
C LEU A 186 -13.29 10.12 12.90
N PRO A 187 -14.48 9.50 12.99
CA PRO A 187 -14.87 8.46 12.04
C PRO A 187 -14.82 9.01 10.61
N TYR A 188 -14.29 8.21 9.69
CA TYR A 188 -14.14 8.60 8.28
C TYR A 188 -13.29 9.84 8.02
N ALA A 189 -12.44 10.26 8.96
CA ALA A 189 -11.49 11.36 8.75
C ALA A 189 -10.67 11.18 7.48
N SER A 190 -10.36 9.94 7.13
CA SER A 190 -9.77 9.56 5.86
C SER A 190 -10.23 8.17 5.43
N VAL A 191 -10.22 7.92 4.11
CA VAL A 191 -10.54 6.63 3.52
C VAL A 191 -9.38 6.15 2.65
N TYR A 192 -9.20 4.83 2.60
CA TYR A 192 -8.27 4.23 1.67
C TYR A 192 -8.95 3.99 0.32
N LEU A 193 -8.22 4.26 -0.75
CA LEU A 193 -8.70 4.16 -2.12
C LEU A 193 -7.80 3.21 -2.92
N PRO A 194 -8.35 2.46 -3.89
CA PRO A 194 -7.55 1.79 -4.90
C PRO A 194 -6.67 2.80 -5.64
N THR A 195 -5.51 2.33 -6.11
CA THR A 195 -4.61 3.16 -6.91
C THR A 195 -5.30 3.56 -8.21
N PRO A 196 -5.47 4.85 -8.51
CA PRO A 196 -6.12 5.29 -9.73
C PRO A 196 -5.28 4.95 -10.96
N THR A 197 -5.93 4.60 -12.06
CA THR A 197 -5.29 4.46 -13.37
C THR A 197 -5.01 5.82 -14.01
N GLY A 198 -4.12 5.86 -15.02
CA GLY A 198 -3.90 7.09 -15.79
C GLY A 198 -5.18 7.62 -16.43
N LEU A 199 -6.07 6.72 -16.91
CA LEU A 199 -7.37 7.10 -17.45
C LEU A 199 -8.25 7.79 -16.40
N GLU A 200 -8.35 7.23 -15.21
CA GLU A 200 -9.16 7.83 -14.13
C GLU A 200 -8.62 9.18 -13.67
N ILE A 201 -7.29 9.35 -13.64
CA ILE A 201 -6.67 10.65 -13.35
C ILE A 201 -7.08 11.68 -14.41
N VAL A 202 -7.01 11.33 -15.68
CA VAL A 202 -7.43 12.22 -16.78
C VAL A 202 -8.92 12.52 -16.69
N LEU A 203 -9.76 11.50 -16.50
CA LEU A 203 -11.21 11.68 -16.35
C LEU A 203 -11.56 12.55 -15.16
N PHE A 204 -10.86 12.40 -14.02
CA PHE A 204 -11.07 13.25 -12.86
C PHE A 204 -10.80 14.73 -13.15
N TYR A 205 -9.68 15.06 -13.82
CA TYR A 205 -9.39 16.45 -14.17
C TYR A 205 -10.36 17.00 -15.23
N LEU A 206 -10.82 16.18 -16.18
CA LEU A 206 -11.86 16.56 -17.13
C LEU A 206 -13.20 16.81 -16.43
N LEU A 207 -13.56 16.00 -15.42
CA LEU A 207 -14.74 16.24 -14.58
C LEU A 207 -14.60 17.56 -13.83
N LEU A 208 -13.47 17.79 -13.18
CA LEU A 208 -13.21 19.02 -12.44
C LEU A 208 -13.27 20.25 -13.36
N PHE A 209 -12.63 20.16 -14.54
CA PHE A 209 -12.69 21.22 -15.54
C PHE A 209 -14.13 21.48 -16.02
N SER A 210 -14.84 20.44 -16.39
CA SER A 210 -16.19 20.56 -16.92
C SER A 210 -17.19 21.05 -15.87
N ALA A 211 -17.04 20.62 -14.59
CA ALA A 211 -17.89 21.05 -13.48
C ALA A 211 -17.89 22.59 -13.29
N VAL A 212 -16.72 23.22 -13.39
CA VAL A 212 -16.62 24.70 -13.28
C VAL A 212 -17.17 25.42 -14.51
N HIS A 213 -17.27 24.75 -15.68
CA HIS A 213 -17.70 25.36 -16.93
C HIS A 213 -19.09 24.89 -17.41
N LEU A 214 -19.90 24.27 -16.53
CA LEU A 214 -21.23 23.70 -16.85
C LEU A 214 -22.22 24.69 -17.46
N ARG A 215 -22.00 26.01 -17.29
CA ARG A 215 -22.85 27.05 -17.91
C ARG A 215 -22.83 26.98 -19.45
N ARG A 216 -21.79 26.42 -20.08
CA ARG A 216 -21.66 26.27 -21.53
C ARG A 216 -22.34 24.96 -21.98
N ARG A 217 -23.29 25.03 -22.93
CA ARG A 217 -24.04 23.84 -23.41
C ARG A 217 -23.11 22.69 -23.88
N ARG A 218 -22.05 23.01 -24.63
CA ARG A 218 -21.05 22.02 -25.09
C ARG A 218 -20.33 21.32 -23.95
N VAL A 219 -20.05 22.05 -22.87
CA VAL A 219 -19.36 21.49 -21.71
C VAL A 219 -20.25 20.56 -20.89
N ARG A 220 -21.58 20.77 -20.90
CA ARG A 220 -22.53 19.82 -20.27
C ARG A 220 -22.54 18.47 -20.98
N TYR A 221 -22.44 18.45 -22.33
CA TYR A 221 -22.29 17.18 -23.04
C TYR A 221 -20.93 16.51 -22.76
N LEU A 222 -19.84 17.30 -22.69
CA LEU A 222 -18.54 16.78 -22.27
C LEU A 222 -18.62 16.17 -20.87
N PHE A 223 -19.21 16.87 -19.90
CA PHE A 223 -19.39 16.37 -18.53
C PHE A 223 -20.16 15.04 -18.50
N ALA A 224 -21.29 14.96 -19.20
CA ALA A 224 -22.08 13.74 -19.29
C ALA A 224 -21.29 12.59 -19.94
N GLY A 225 -20.54 12.86 -21.01
CA GLY A 225 -19.69 11.86 -21.67
C GLY A 225 -18.57 11.36 -20.75
N VAL A 226 -17.92 12.26 -20.02
CA VAL A 226 -16.87 11.88 -19.05
C VAL A 226 -17.46 11.07 -17.90
N CYS A 227 -18.64 11.44 -17.38
CA CYS A 227 -19.34 10.63 -16.36
C CYS A 227 -19.66 9.23 -16.88
N LEU A 228 -20.12 9.11 -18.12
CA LEU A 228 -20.41 7.81 -18.74
C LEU A 228 -19.15 6.95 -18.87
N VAL A 229 -18.07 7.52 -19.40
CA VAL A 229 -16.77 6.79 -19.52
C VAL A 229 -16.26 6.35 -18.15
N PHE A 230 -16.36 7.22 -17.14
CA PHE A 230 -15.96 6.89 -15.77
C PHE A 230 -16.80 5.75 -15.18
N ALA A 231 -18.12 5.77 -15.41
CA ALA A 231 -19.02 4.70 -14.97
C ALA A 231 -18.71 3.36 -15.67
N LEU A 232 -18.39 3.40 -16.96
CA LEU A 232 -17.98 2.21 -17.73
C LEU A 232 -16.64 1.66 -17.25
N ASP A 233 -15.67 2.53 -16.94
CA ASP A 233 -14.38 2.12 -16.36
C ASP A 233 -14.58 1.44 -15.01
N LEU A 234 -15.39 2.00 -14.12
CA LEU A 234 -15.71 1.37 -12.83
C LEU A 234 -16.39 0.01 -13.01
N ALA A 235 -17.36 -0.08 -13.92
CA ALA A 235 -18.04 -1.34 -14.22
C ALA A 235 -17.07 -2.40 -14.79
N TYR A 236 -16.16 -2.00 -15.67
CA TYR A 236 -15.11 -2.88 -16.18
C TYR A 236 -14.25 -3.48 -15.05
N TRP A 237 -13.80 -2.65 -14.10
CA TRP A 237 -12.96 -3.12 -12.99
C TRP A 237 -13.70 -4.05 -12.03
N GLU A 238 -15.02 -3.83 -11.82
CA GLU A 238 -15.86 -4.72 -11.00
C GLU A 238 -16.10 -6.08 -11.68
N LEU A 239 -16.32 -6.07 -12.99
CA LEU A 239 -16.70 -7.27 -13.74
C LEU A 239 -15.50 -8.08 -14.25
N LYS A 240 -14.34 -7.44 -14.44
CA LYS A 240 -13.16 -8.06 -15.04
C LYS A 240 -12.77 -9.40 -14.40
N ASP A 241 -12.78 -9.47 -13.09
CA ASP A 241 -12.32 -10.66 -12.37
C ASP A 241 -13.34 -11.80 -12.41
N SER A 242 -14.65 -11.49 -12.63
CA SER A 242 -15.70 -12.50 -12.78
C SER A 242 -15.54 -13.33 -14.06
N PHE A 243 -14.81 -12.80 -15.05
CA PHE A 243 -14.54 -13.51 -16.31
C PHE A 243 -13.17 -14.20 -16.34
N ARG A 244 -12.42 -14.13 -15.24
CA ARG A 244 -11.12 -14.81 -15.15
C ARG A 244 -11.31 -16.32 -15.14
N LYS A 245 -10.50 -17.02 -15.92
CA LYS A 245 -10.49 -18.50 -16.01
C LYS A 245 -9.20 -19.11 -15.44
N ASP A 246 -8.16 -18.29 -15.27
CA ASP A 246 -6.85 -18.70 -14.74
C ASP A 246 -6.80 -18.65 -13.21
N LEU A 247 -6.02 -19.56 -12.63
CA LEU A 247 -5.55 -19.48 -11.25
C LEU A 247 -4.24 -18.69 -11.24
N ARG A 248 -4.17 -17.68 -10.36
CA ARG A 248 -2.96 -16.88 -10.21
C ARG A 248 -2.49 -16.88 -8.77
N VAL A 249 -1.23 -17.22 -8.57
CA VAL A 249 -0.57 -17.24 -7.25
C VAL A 249 0.58 -16.25 -7.27
N THR A 250 0.54 -15.25 -6.38
CA THR A 250 1.59 -14.24 -6.27
C THR A 250 2.24 -14.32 -4.91
N PHE A 251 3.52 -14.62 -4.90
CA PHE A 251 4.40 -14.51 -3.73
C PHE A 251 4.86 -13.05 -3.64
N ILE A 252 4.35 -12.35 -2.63
CA ILE A 252 4.62 -10.92 -2.45
C ILE A 252 5.97 -10.77 -1.75
N ASP A 253 6.85 -9.93 -2.29
CA ASP A 253 8.10 -9.58 -1.62
C ASP A 253 7.80 -8.65 -0.44
N VAL A 254 7.65 -9.24 0.75
CA VAL A 254 7.44 -8.55 2.02
C VAL A 254 8.74 -8.33 2.80
N GLY A 255 9.88 -8.63 2.17
CA GLY A 255 11.15 -8.80 2.84
C GLY A 255 11.23 -10.18 3.49
N HIS A 256 11.42 -10.25 4.81
CA HIS A 256 11.42 -11.54 5.52
C HIS A 256 9.99 -11.95 5.90
N GLY A 257 9.68 -13.24 5.74
CA GLY A 257 8.36 -13.80 6.00
C GLY A 257 7.56 -14.13 4.73
N ASP A 258 6.36 -14.62 4.92
CA ASP A 258 5.47 -15.04 3.84
C ASP A 258 4.29 -14.09 3.65
N SER A 259 3.94 -13.85 2.39
CA SER A 259 2.63 -13.33 2.01
C SER A 259 2.30 -13.80 0.59
N ILE A 260 1.24 -14.59 0.46
CA ILE A 260 0.87 -15.21 -0.80
C ILE A 260 -0.56 -14.84 -1.14
N LEU A 261 -0.75 -14.13 -2.26
CA LEU A 261 -2.08 -13.85 -2.80
C LEU A 261 -2.47 -14.89 -3.83
N ILE A 262 -3.61 -15.54 -3.63
CA ILE A 262 -4.21 -16.46 -4.56
C ILE A 262 -5.46 -15.83 -5.14
N GLU A 263 -5.47 -15.65 -6.44
CA GLU A 263 -6.61 -15.16 -7.22
C GLU A 263 -7.19 -16.34 -8.00
N PHE A 264 -8.32 -16.88 -7.54
CA PHE A 264 -9.01 -18.01 -8.16
C PHE A 264 -9.72 -17.58 -9.46
N PRO A 265 -10.06 -18.53 -10.34
CA PRO A 265 -11.02 -18.28 -11.40
C PRO A 265 -12.29 -17.60 -10.85
N GLU A 266 -12.99 -16.82 -11.69
CA GLU A 266 -14.22 -16.09 -11.33
C GLU A 266 -14.07 -15.09 -10.17
N GLY A 267 -12.84 -14.72 -9.80
CA GLY A 267 -12.53 -13.56 -8.98
C GLY A 267 -12.52 -13.74 -7.46
N LYS A 268 -12.70 -14.97 -6.91
CA LYS A 268 -12.47 -15.21 -5.48
C LYS A 268 -10.99 -15.06 -5.13
N ARG A 269 -10.70 -14.70 -3.89
CA ARG A 269 -9.33 -14.37 -3.45
C ARG A 269 -9.04 -14.93 -2.07
N MET A 270 -7.82 -15.46 -1.92
CA MET A 270 -7.27 -15.91 -0.64
C MET A 270 -5.93 -15.20 -0.43
N LEU A 271 -5.71 -14.68 0.77
CA LEU A 271 -4.41 -14.16 1.19
C LEU A 271 -3.90 -15.03 2.33
N ILE A 272 -2.71 -15.60 2.13
CA ILE A 272 -2.03 -16.45 3.09
C ILE A 272 -0.87 -15.65 3.66
N ASP A 273 -0.86 -15.49 4.97
CA ASP A 273 0.12 -14.77 5.76
C ASP A 273 0.32 -13.30 5.37
N GLY A 274 0.97 -12.55 6.22
CA GLY A 274 1.09 -11.10 6.11
C GLY A 274 2.52 -10.58 6.20
N GLY A 275 3.52 -11.45 6.23
CA GLY A 275 4.87 -11.02 6.49
C GLY A 275 5.01 -10.31 7.84
N GLY A 276 6.18 -9.81 8.12
CA GLY A 276 6.44 -9.00 9.31
C GLY A 276 7.90 -8.98 9.67
N LEU A 277 8.35 -7.87 10.23
CA LEU A 277 9.68 -7.77 10.83
C LEU A 277 9.57 -7.93 12.34
N TYR A 278 10.64 -8.39 12.98
CA TYR A 278 10.71 -8.43 14.45
C TYR A 278 10.57 -7.05 15.07
N GLU A 279 10.97 -5.99 14.36
CA GLU A 279 10.81 -4.60 14.79
C GLU A 279 9.44 -4.05 14.43
N ASP A 280 8.80 -3.34 15.39
CA ASP A 280 7.45 -2.78 15.19
C ASP A 280 7.42 -1.47 14.35
N ARG A 281 8.60 -1.04 13.84
CA ARG A 281 8.73 0.22 13.10
C ARG A 281 8.16 0.16 11.68
N PHE A 282 8.01 -1.03 11.11
CA PHE A 282 7.56 -1.20 9.74
C PHE A 282 6.40 -2.21 9.65
N ASP A 283 5.23 -1.73 9.27
CA ASP A 283 4.03 -2.55 9.05
C ASP A 283 4.00 -3.03 7.59
N THR A 284 4.29 -4.31 7.36
CA THR A 284 4.28 -4.95 6.03
C THR A 284 2.89 -4.94 5.40
N GLY A 285 1.85 -5.12 6.21
CA GLY A 285 0.47 -5.06 5.75
C GLY A 285 0.12 -3.70 5.17
N LYS A 286 0.48 -2.63 5.89
CA LYS A 286 0.19 -1.24 5.48
C LYS A 286 1.06 -0.77 4.32
N ASN A 287 2.37 -1.08 4.35
CA ASN A 287 3.35 -0.45 3.46
C ASN A 287 3.68 -1.28 2.21
N VAL A 288 3.37 -2.58 2.21
CA VAL A 288 3.68 -3.49 1.09
C VAL A 288 2.41 -4.15 0.56
N ILE A 289 1.71 -4.94 1.41
CA ILE A 289 0.61 -5.79 0.95
C ILE A 289 -0.60 -4.94 0.52
N ALA A 290 -1.03 -3.98 1.33
CA ALA A 290 -2.19 -3.17 1.02
C ALA A 290 -2.01 -2.31 -0.26
N PRO A 291 -0.88 -1.60 -0.48
CA PRO A 291 -0.62 -0.91 -1.74
C PRO A 291 -0.63 -1.86 -2.95
N PHE A 292 -0.06 -3.07 -2.83
CA PHE A 292 -0.10 -4.08 -3.87
C PHE A 292 -1.55 -4.50 -4.18
N LEU A 293 -2.37 -4.78 -3.16
CA LEU A 293 -3.77 -5.13 -3.32
C LEU A 293 -4.58 -3.97 -3.94
N TRP A 294 -4.35 -2.72 -3.50
CA TRP A 294 -5.03 -1.55 -4.06
C TRP A 294 -4.62 -1.28 -5.51
N LYS A 295 -3.36 -1.52 -5.87
CA LYS A 295 -2.91 -1.46 -7.27
C LYS A 295 -3.63 -2.49 -8.15
N LYS A 296 -3.92 -3.67 -7.61
CA LYS A 296 -4.75 -4.70 -8.25
C LYS A 296 -6.26 -4.43 -8.11
N ARG A 297 -6.68 -3.37 -7.45
CA ARG A 297 -8.07 -2.99 -7.14
C ARG A 297 -8.81 -3.99 -6.26
N ILE A 298 -8.08 -4.76 -5.50
CA ILE A 298 -8.63 -5.71 -4.54
C ILE A 298 -9.10 -4.94 -3.31
N ARG A 299 -10.38 -5.06 -2.96
CA ARG A 299 -11.01 -4.50 -1.76
C ARG A 299 -11.54 -5.58 -0.82
N ARG A 300 -11.75 -6.79 -1.35
CA ARG A 300 -12.27 -7.94 -0.64
C ARG A 300 -11.33 -9.12 -0.76
N ILE A 301 -11.11 -9.80 0.36
CA ILE A 301 -10.40 -11.07 0.49
C ILE A 301 -11.43 -12.07 1.02
N ASP A 302 -11.75 -13.10 0.24
CA ASP A 302 -12.79 -14.06 0.63
C ASP A 302 -12.29 -14.96 1.76
N THR A 303 -11.00 -15.33 1.74
CA THR A 303 -10.39 -16.13 2.80
C THR A 303 -9.04 -15.52 3.19
N LEU A 304 -8.90 -15.15 4.45
CA LEU A 304 -7.65 -14.72 5.06
C LEU A 304 -7.08 -15.90 5.85
N VAL A 305 -5.84 -16.27 5.59
CA VAL A 305 -5.21 -17.45 6.19
C VAL A 305 -4.00 -17.03 7.01
N LEU A 306 -3.88 -17.58 8.21
CA LEU A 306 -2.66 -17.55 9.01
C LEU A 306 -2.16 -18.98 9.17
N THR A 307 -0.98 -19.27 8.60
CA THR A 307 -0.40 -20.63 8.66
C THR A 307 -0.01 -21.00 10.07
N HIS A 308 0.64 -20.09 10.80
CA HIS A 308 1.01 -20.21 12.21
C HIS A 308 1.29 -18.81 12.82
N PRO A 309 1.26 -18.64 14.16
CA PRO A 309 1.23 -17.32 14.78
C PRO A 309 2.58 -16.63 14.95
N ASP A 310 3.59 -16.92 14.11
CA ASP A 310 4.88 -16.25 14.18
C ASP A 310 4.86 -14.83 13.58
N PRO A 311 5.69 -13.91 14.06
CA PRO A 311 5.66 -12.50 13.69
C PRO A 311 5.80 -12.25 12.18
N ASP A 312 6.61 -13.01 11.49
CA ASP A 312 6.90 -12.89 10.06
C ASP A 312 5.83 -13.52 9.14
N HIS A 313 4.76 -14.05 9.74
CA HIS A 313 3.54 -14.49 9.06
C HIS A 313 2.32 -13.66 9.46
N LEU A 314 2.30 -13.19 10.71
CA LEU A 314 1.14 -12.62 11.37
C LEU A 314 1.02 -11.10 11.24
N LYS A 315 2.14 -10.35 11.42
CA LYS A 315 2.07 -8.91 11.73
C LYS A 315 1.30 -8.10 10.70
N GLY A 316 1.55 -8.33 9.42
CA GLY A 316 0.87 -7.60 8.34
C GLY A 316 -0.63 -7.90 8.24
N LEU A 317 -1.09 -9.06 8.72
CA LEU A 317 -2.50 -9.41 8.71
C LEU A 317 -3.35 -8.48 9.58
N ASN A 318 -2.77 -7.84 10.61
CA ASN A 318 -3.46 -6.87 11.45
C ASN A 318 -4.03 -5.70 10.64
N PHE A 319 -3.20 -5.11 9.78
CA PHE A 319 -3.65 -4.02 8.92
C PHE A 319 -4.67 -4.51 7.91
N ILE A 320 -4.40 -5.64 7.26
CA ILE A 320 -5.29 -6.22 6.25
C ILE A 320 -6.65 -6.56 6.85
N ALA A 321 -6.69 -7.27 7.97
CA ALA A 321 -7.93 -7.61 8.66
C ALA A 321 -8.72 -6.37 9.12
N SER A 322 -8.06 -5.24 9.38
CA SER A 322 -8.72 -4.00 9.79
C SER A 322 -9.29 -3.18 8.61
N GLN A 323 -8.63 -3.18 7.44
CA GLN A 323 -8.94 -2.28 6.34
C GLN A 323 -9.69 -2.93 5.17
N PHE A 324 -9.52 -4.23 4.94
CA PHE A 324 -10.16 -4.94 3.83
C PHE A 324 -11.44 -5.64 4.27
N SER A 325 -12.36 -5.89 3.32
CA SER A 325 -13.50 -6.76 3.55
C SER A 325 -13.02 -8.21 3.56
N ILE A 326 -13.17 -8.89 4.70
CA ILE A 326 -12.76 -10.29 4.88
C ILE A 326 -14.03 -11.16 4.96
N GLY A 327 -14.08 -12.22 4.15
CA GLY A 327 -15.19 -13.17 4.16
C GLY A 327 -15.08 -14.13 5.35
N GLN A 328 -13.96 -14.83 5.47
CA GLN A 328 -13.66 -15.76 6.55
C GLN A 328 -12.15 -15.76 6.88
N PHE A 329 -11.82 -16.23 8.06
CA PHE A 329 -10.46 -16.41 8.54
C PHE A 329 -10.18 -17.90 8.78
N TRP A 330 -9.04 -18.39 8.28
CA TRP A 330 -8.53 -19.73 8.51
C TRP A 330 -7.26 -19.66 9.35
N GLY A 331 -7.20 -20.44 10.42
CA GLY A 331 -6.01 -20.58 11.26
C GLY A 331 -5.84 -22.04 11.70
N ASN A 332 -4.64 -22.38 12.14
CA ASN A 332 -4.29 -23.73 12.60
C ASN A 332 -4.80 -24.05 14.04
N GLY A 333 -5.51 -23.12 14.68
CA GLY A 333 -6.01 -23.28 16.05
C GLY A 333 -5.01 -22.96 17.16
N LEU A 334 -3.73 -22.73 16.83
CA LEU A 334 -2.76 -22.27 17.83
C LEU A 334 -3.04 -20.83 18.25
N ARG A 335 -2.92 -20.57 19.53
CA ARG A 335 -2.99 -19.24 20.10
C ARG A 335 -1.59 -18.70 20.32
N GLY A 336 -1.35 -17.48 19.84
CA GLY A 336 -0.12 -16.76 20.13
C GLY A 336 -0.29 -15.84 21.33
N ASP A 337 0.78 -15.66 22.13
CA ASP A 337 0.79 -14.73 23.27
C ASP A 337 1.26 -13.33 22.87
N SER A 338 1.62 -13.12 21.61
CA SER A 338 2.11 -11.84 21.11
C SER A 338 1.00 -10.78 21.07
N GLU A 339 1.34 -9.53 21.35
CA GLU A 339 0.42 -8.39 21.24
C GLU A 339 -0.20 -8.31 19.83
N SER A 340 0.56 -8.66 18.81
CA SER A 340 0.10 -8.70 17.42
C SER A 340 -1.00 -9.75 17.20
N PHE A 341 -0.88 -10.94 17.81
CA PHE A 341 -1.90 -11.98 17.73
C PHE A 341 -3.19 -11.55 18.44
N LEU A 342 -3.07 -11.04 19.66
CA LEU A 342 -4.22 -10.56 20.44
C LEU A 342 -4.96 -9.40 19.71
N ARG A 343 -4.19 -8.54 19.01
CA ARG A 343 -4.75 -7.45 18.18
C ARG A 343 -5.52 -8.00 16.98
N LEU A 344 -5.00 -9.03 16.30
CA LEU A 344 -5.69 -9.71 15.20
C LEU A 344 -6.98 -10.35 15.68
N GLU A 345 -6.91 -11.16 16.74
CA GLU A 345 -8.08 -11.84 17.33
C GLU A 345 -9.18 -10.84 17.69
N LYS A 346 -8.82 -9.76 18.41
CA LYS A 346 -9.75 -8.67 18.75
C LYS A 346 -10.37 -8.00 17.51
N THR A 347 -9.61 -7.85 16.44
CA THR A 347 -10.09 -7.26 15.18
C THR A 347 -11.08 -8.19 14.50
N LEU A 348 -10.76 -9.49 14.40
CA LEU A 348 -11.63 -10.52 13.83
C LEU A 348 -12.97 -10.60 14.59
N GLN A 349 -12.93 -10.62 15.92
CA GLN A 349 -14.12 -10.63 16.79
C GLN A 349 -14.95 -9.37 16.60
N ARG A 350 -14.33 -8.17 16.69
CA ARG A 350 -15.04 -6.90 16.53
C ARG A 350 -15.74 -6.77 15.17
N ARG A 351 -15.11 -7.28 14.10
CA ARG A 351 -15.66 -7.27 12.75
C ARG A 351 -16.59 -8.45 12.45
N LYS A 352 -16.79 -9.35 13.43
CA LYS A 352 -17.64 -10.55 13.29
C LYS A 352 -17.21 -11.43 12.11
N ILE A 353 -15.90 -11.55 11.87
CA ILE A 353 -15.36 -12.40 10.81
C ILE A 353 -15.44 -13.85 11.30
N GLN A 354 -15.99 -14.74 10.47
CA GLN A 354 -16.05 -16.17 10.77
C GLN A 354 -14.64 -16.74 10.82
N CYS A 355 -14.26 -17.32 11.96
CA CYS A 355 -12.96 -17.96 12.16
C CYS A 355 -13.14 -19.48 12.15
N LEU A 356 -12.35 -20.16 11.30
CA LEU A 356 -12.33 -21.62 11.17
C LEU A 356 -10.98 -22.15 11.61
N THR A 357 -10.99 -23.19 12.44
CA THR A 357 -9.78 -23.97 12.76
C THR A 357 -9.58 -25.04 11.70
N ILE A 358 -8.41 -25.00 11.07
CA ILE A 358 -8.09 -25.85 9.92
C ILE A 358 -7.01 -26.86 10.31
N ASN A 359 -7.22 -28.12 9.97
CA ASN A 359 -6.31 -29.23 10.19
C ASN A 359 -6.50 -30.28 9.09
N GLU A 360 -5.77 -31.42 9.14
CA GLU A 360 -5.81 -32.48 8.14
C GLU A 360 -7.18 -33.15 7.98
N ASP A 361 -8.08 -33.06 8.99
CA ASP A 361 -9.46 -33.58 8.90
C ASP A 361 -10.42 -32.58 8.25
N PHE A 362 -9.95 -31.38 7.93
CA PHE A 362 -10.77 -30.39 7.25
C PHE A 362 -11.13 -30.88 5.86
N SER A 363 -12.41 -31.00 5.58
CA SER A 363 -12.89 -31.50 4.29
C SER A 363 -12.31 -30.69 3.13
N ALA A 364 -11.87 -31.39 2.09
CA ALA A 364 -11.35 -30.74 0.89
C ALA A 364 -12.35 -29.68 0.37
N GLN A 365 -11.86 -28.50 0.12
CA GLN A 365 -12.65 -27.37 -0.38
C GLN A 365 -12.46 -27.24 -1.88
N ARG A 366 -13.53 -27.00 -2.62
CA ARG A 366 -13.46 -26.67 -4.03
C ARG A 366 -13.89 -25.23 -4.28
N ILE A 367 -12.95 -24.40 -4.72
CA ILE A 367 -13.18 -22.98 -5.01
C ILE A 367 -12.99 -22.76 -6.52
N ASN A 368 -14.06 -22.53 -7.24
CA ASN A 368 -14.06 -22.21 -8.67
C ASN A 368 -13.15 -23.15 -9.50
N GLY A 369 -13.30 -24.47 -9.27
CA GLY A 369 -12.54 -25.51 -9.98
C GLY A 369 -11.20 -25.86 -9.35
N VAL A 370 -10.70 -25.11 -8.39
CA VAL A 370 -9.47 -25.41 -7.64
C VAL A 370 -9.83 -26.21 -6.40
N GLU A 371 -9.24 -27.38 -6.24
CA GLU A 371 -9.39 -28.22 -5.04
C GLU A 371 -8.27 -27.92 -4.05
N ILE A 372 -8.63 -27.70 -2.78
CA ILE A 372 -7.72 -27.40 -1.68
C ILE A 372 -7.83 -28.52 -0.65
N THR A 373 -6.73 -29.22 -0.43
CA THR A 373 -6.60 -30.28 0.58
C THR A 373 -5.60 -29.84 1.64
N ILE A 374 -5.92 -30.03 2.91
CA ILE A 374 -5.04 -29.72 4.02
C ILE A 374 -4.27 -30.99 4.42
N LEU A 375 -2.93 -30.88 4.45
CA LEU A 375 -2.05 -31.99 4.78
C LEU A 375 -1.42 -31.87 6.19
N ASN A 376 -1.49 -30.70 6.78
CA ASN A 376 -0.97 -30.32 8.11
C ASN A 376 -1.74 -29.11 8.64
N PRO A 377 -1.93 -28.93 9.97
CA PRO A 377 -1.47 -29.80 11.07
C PRO A 377 -2.34 -31.05 11.26
N PRO A 378 -1.88 -32.02 12.09
CA PRO A 378 -2.70 -33.15 12.50
C PRO A 378 -3.93 -32.69 13.29
N ALA A 379 -5.02 -33.44 13.20
CA ALA A 379 -6.27 -33.14 13.92
C ALA A 379 -6.09 -33.12 15.44
N PHE A 380 -5.25 -34.00 15.94
CA PHE A 380 -4.85 -34.07 17.34
C PHE A 380 -3.36 -33.80 17.41
N PRO A 381 -2.93 -32.57 17.71
CA PRO A 381 -1.52 -32.31 17.91
C PRO A 381 -1.00 -33.15 19.10
N PRO A 382 0.17 -33.78 18.96
CA PRO A 382 0.70 -34.75 19.95
C PRO A 382 0.99 -34.14 21.34
N TYR A 383 0.85 -32.82 21.47
CA TYR A 383 1.06 -32.09 22.71
C TYR A 383 0.32 -30.76 22.73
N GLN A 384 -0.17 -30.31 23.90
CA GLN A 384 -0.47 -28.90 24.10
C GLN A 384 0.87 -28.15 24.01
N ALA A 385 1.16 -27.61 22.84
CA ALA A 385 2.40 -26.88 22.60
C ALA A 385 2.53 -25.78 23.65
N SER A 386 3.47 -25.97 24.57
CA SER A 386 3.91 -24.86 25.40
C SER A 386 4.52 -23.85 24.43
N HIS A 387 4.00 -22.64 24.39
CA HIS A 387 4.32 -21.55 23.46
C HIS A 387 5.79 -21.10 23.42
N ARG A 388 6.74 -21.92 23.88
CA ARG A 388 8.16 -21.60 24.02
C ARG A 388 9.06 -22.26 23.00
N ASP A 389 8.57 -23.28 22.27
CA ASP A 389 9.35 -23.98 21.26
C ASP A 389 8.90 -23.56 19.85
N SER A 390 9.70 -22.72 19.19
CA SER A 390 9.41 -22.23 17.83
C SER A 390 9.31 -23.37 16.81
N SER A 391 10.09 -24.45 16.97
CA SER A 391 10.04 -25.62 16.08
C SER A 391 8.69 -26.33 16.18
N MET A 392 8.11 -26.43 17.38
CA MET A 392 6.77 -26.99 17.55
C MET A 392 5.71 -26.13 16.87
N VAL A 393 5.80 -24.78 16.99
CA VAL A 393 4.88 -23.85 16.34
C VAL A 393 4.99 -23.96 14.82
N ASN A 394 6.21 -23.98 14.29
CA ASN A 394 6.48 -24.14 12.86
C ASN A 394 5.92 -25.44 12.31
N ASN A 395 6.12 -26.57 13.00
CA ASN A 395 5.60 -27.88 12.60
C ASN A 395 4.06 -27.99 12.64
N GLN A 396 3.35 -27.00 13.21
CA GLN A 396 1.90 -26.87 13.13
C GLN A 396 1.45 -25.90 12.01
N SER A 397 2.33 -25.43 11.14
CA SER A 397 1.95 -24.62 9.98
C SER A 397 0.92 -25.31 9.12
N LEU A 398 -0.03 -24.53 8.59
CA LEU A 398 -0.98 -25.04 7.59
C LEU A 398 -0.24 -25.39 6.31
N VAL A 399 -0.32 -26.67 5.92
CA VAL A 399 0.15 -27.14 4.61
C VAL A 399 -1.04 -27.37 3.70
N MET A 400 -1.06 -26.61 2.61
CA MET A 400 -2.15 -26.66 1.63
C MET A 400 -1.66 -27.21 0.30
N ARG A 401 -2.29 -28.29 -0.14
CA ARG A 401 -2.15 -28.80 -1.49
C ARG A 401 -3.32 -28.27 -2.33
N MET A 402 -2.99 -27.56 -3.37
CA MET A 402 -3.96 -26.98 -4.29
C MET A 402 -3.83 -27.65 -5.65
N SER A 403 -4.90 -28.17 -6.21
CA SER A 403 -4.92 -28.76 -7.55
C SER A 403 -5.93 -28.04 -8.44
N PHE A 404 -5.48 -27.63 -9.60
CA PHE A 404 -6.29 -27.04 -10.66
C PHE A 404 -6.04 -27.81 -11.95
N LYS A 405 -6.98 -28.67 -12.34
CA LYS A 405 -6.81 -29.68 -13.36
C LYS A 405 -5.51 -30.50 -13.13
N GLU A 406 -4.55 -30.42 -14.07
CA GLU A 406 -3.26 -31.17 -13.98
C GLU A 406 -2.22 -30.47 -13.08
N ILE A 407 -2.38 -29.19 -12.81
CA ILE A 407 -1.38 -28.41 -12.07
C ILE A 407 -1.61 -28.51 -10.56
N VAL A 408 -0.54 -28.85 -9.84
CA VAL A 408 -0.53 -29.00 -8.39
C VAL A 408 0.48 -28.03 -7.76
N LEU A 409 0.02 -27.32 -6.75
CA LEU A 409 0.84 -26.42 -5.93
C LEU A 409 0.85 -26.93 -4.49
N LEU A 410 1.99 -26.86 -3.82
CA LEU A 410 2.16 -27.21 -2.41
C LEU A 410 2.69 -26.00 -1.64
N LEU A 411 1.85 -25.46 -0.74
CA LEU A 411 2.16 -24.32 0.12
C LEU A 411 2.35 -24.83 1.54
N THR A 412 3.53 -24.68 2.08
CA THR A 412 4.02 -25.44 3.24
C THR A 412 4.06 -24.67 4.54
N GLY A 413 3.91 -23.32 4.50
CA GLY A 413 4.27 -22.50 5.63
C GLY A 413 5.71 -22.78 6.06
N ASP A 414 5.93 -22.89 7.37
CA ASP A 414 7.28 -23.04 7.94
C ASP A 414 7.50 -24.41 8.59
N ILE A 415 6.86 -25.45 8.05
CA ILE A 415 7.11 -26.83 8.52
C ILE A 415 8.58 -27.17 8.49
N GLU A 416 8.98 -27.97 9.48
CA GLU A 416 10.33 -28.52 9.60
C GLU A 416 10.32 -30.04 9.38
N ARG A 417 11.49 -30.64 9.54
CA ARG A 417 11.71 -32.06 9.25
C ARG A 417 10.68 -32.99 9.88
N GLU A 418 10.25 -32.74 11.10
CA GLU A 418 9.30 -33.62 11.81
C GLU A 418 7.95 -33.70 11.07
N ALA A 419 7.39 -32.54 10.66
CA ALA A 419 6.15 -32.49 9.91
C ALA A 419 6.31 -33.07 8.50
N GLU A 420 7.45 -32.81 7.83
CA GLU A 420 7.77 -33.40 6.53
C GLU A 420 7.79 -34.93 6.60
N GLU A 421 8.55 -35.51 7.55
CA GLU A 421 8.65 -36.96 7.75
C GLU A 421 7.29 -37.56 8.11
N ARG A 422 6.47 -36.87 8.92
CA ARG A 422 5.12 -37.33 9.23
C ARG A 422 4.26 -37.44 7.96
N MET A 423 4.28 -36.44 7.10
CA MET A 423 3.51 -36.46 5.84
C MET A 423 4.00 -37.53 4.89
N VAL A 424 5.33 -37.76 4.81
CA VAL A 424 5.93 -38.85 4.01
C VAL A 424 5.50 -40.22 4.55
N ARG A 425 5.57 -40.45 5.87
CA ARG A 425 5.14 -41.71 6.51
C ARG A 425 3.64 -41.99 6.32
N LYS A 426 2.80 -40.94 6.36
CA LYS A 426 1.35 -41.07 6.09
C LYS A 426 1.04 -41.36 4.62
N GLY A 427 2.02 -41.27 3.73
CA GLY A 427 1.82 -41.52 2.29
C GLY A 427 0.96 -40.46 1.59
N TYR A 428 0.95 -39.23 2.08
CA TYR A 428 0.20 -38.15 1.44
C TYR A 428 0.64 -37.89 0.00
N PRO A 429 -0.25 -37.44 -0.89
CA PRO A 429 0.07 -37.14 -2.29
C PRO A 429 0.85 -35.80 -2.38
N LEU A 430 2.17 -35.86 -2.11
CA LEU A 430 3.03 -34.68 -2.01
C LEU A 430 3.52 -34.18 -3.36
N LYS A 431 3.43 -34.95 -4.45
CA LYS A 431 3.91 -34.53 -5.78
C LYS A 431 3.26 -33.21 -6.19
N ALA A 432 4.08 -32.22 -6.57
CA ALA A 432 3.62 -30.88 -6.91
C ALA A 432 4.51 -30.25 -7.99
N HIS A 433 3.92 -29.46 -8.88
CA HIS A 433 4.63 -28.72 -9.92
C HIS A 433 5.30 -27.46 -9.34
N LEU A 434 4.66 -26.85 -8.36
CA LEU A 434 5.18 -25.69 -7.64
C LEU A 434 5.19 -25.96 -6.14
N LEU A 435 6.32 -25.69 -5.51
CA LEU A 435 6.51 -25.77 -4.06
C LEU A 435 6.90 -24.40 -3.48
N LYS A 436 6.16 -23.92 -2.47
CA LYS A 436 6.71 -22.92 -1.56
C LYS A 436 7.73 -23.60 -0.65
N ILE A 437 8.97 -23.17 -0.68
CA ILE A 437 10.03 -23.77 0.13
C ILE A 437 9.72 -23.56 1.61
N PRO A 438 9.73 -24.63 2.43
CA PRO A 438 9.42 -24.52 3.86
C PRO A 438 10.43 -23.64 4.61
N HIS A 439 9.93 -22.92 5.61
CA HIS A 439 10.69 -22.20 6.62
C HIS A 439 11.84 -21.34 6.04
N HIS A 440 11.51 -20.59 4.98
CA HIS A 440 12.42 -19.68 4.28
C HIS A 440 13.79 -20.30 3.90
N GLY A 441 13.81 -21.61 3.71
CA GLY A 441 15.05 -22.35 3.40
C GLY A 441 15.95 -22.57 4.62
N SER A 442 15.38 -22.74 5.81
CA SER A 442 16.09 -23.15 7.01
C SER A 442 16.70 -24.54 6.87
N SER A 443 17.85 -24.77 7.50
CA SER A 443 18.50 -26.11 7.56
C SER A 443 17.66 -27.16 8.27
N SER A 444 16.68 -26.74 9.10
CA SER A 444 15.73 -27.64 9.78
C SER A 444 14.66 -28.20 8.85
N SER A 445 14.53 -27.71 7.62
CA SER A 445 13.48 -28.07 6.65
C SER A 445 14.06 -28.64 5.34
N SER A 446 13.18 -28.96 4.41
CA SER A 446 13.52 -29.44 3.05
C SER A 446 14.37 -30.72 3.08
N SER A 447 13.92 -31.71 3.85
CA SER A 447 14.60 -33.01 3.95
C SER A 447 14.67 -33.74 2.60
N PRO A 448 15.72 -34.56 2.33
CA PRO A 448 15.83 -35.30 1.06
C PRO A 448 14.61 -36.17 0.79
N ALA A 449 14.09 -36.85 1.81
CA ALA A 449 12.93 -37.73 1.67
C ALA A 449 11.67 -36.96 1.27
N PHE A 450 11.48 -35.74 1.79
CA PHE A 450 10.39 -34.88 1.40
C PHE A 450 10.54 -34.42 -0.06
N LEU A 451 11.74 -33.94 -0.45
CA LEU A 451 12.00 -33.49 -1.82
C LEU A 451 11.84 -34.60 -2.87
N GLU A 452 12.25 -35.84 -2.57
CA GLU A 452 12.05 -36.98 -3.45
C GLU A 452 10.56 -37.29 -3.71
N ARG A 453 9.69 -36.96 -2.74
CA ARG A 453 8.25 -37.14 -2.88
C ARG A 453 7.57 -35.98 -3.59
N VAL A 454 8.02 -34.74 -3.35
CA VAL A 454 7.43 -33.55 -3.97
C VAL A 454 7.87 -33.38 -5.42
N ARG A 455 9.16 -33.50 -5.72
CA ARG A 455 9.77 -33.33 -7.06
C ARG A 455 9.27 -32.07 -7.78
N PRO A 456 9.43 -30.88 -7.20
CA PRO A 456 8.85 -29.67 -7.77
C PRO A 456 9.62 -29.24 -9.01
N LEU A 457 8.89 -28.77 -10.04
CA LEU A 457 9.48 -28.08 -11.19
C LEU A 457 9.95 -26.66 -10.77
N TYR A 458 9.10 -25.94 -10.07
CA TYR A 458 9.41 -24.62 -9.50
C TYR A 458 9.44 -24.68 -7.98
N ALA A 459 10.50 -24.16 -7.40
CA ALA A 459 10.66 -23.99 -5.97
C ALA A 459 10.75 -22.49 -5.65
N ILE A 460 9.75 -21.96 -4.93
CA ILE A 460 9.67 -20.54 -4.60
C ILE A 460 10.10 -20.33 -3.16
N LEU A 461 11.04 -19.41 -2.98
CA LEU A 461 11.61 -19.05 -1.69
C LEU A 461 11.25 -17.61 -1.34
N SER A 462 10.39 -17.44 -0.33
CA SER A 462 10.11 -16.13 0.27
C SER A 462 11.19 -15.83 1.31
N VAL A 463 12.00 -14.81 1.08
CA VAL A 463 13.10 -14.43 1.98
C VAL A 463 13.51 -12.98 1.71
N GLY A 464 13.97 -12.26 2.75
CA GLY A 464 14.51 -10.92 2.61
C GLY A 464 16.01 -10.90 2.40
N GLU A 465 16.50 -9.94 1.61
CA GLU A 465 17.94 -9.75 1.30
C GLU A 465 18.80 -9.60 2.58
N ARG A 466 18.26 -8.92 3.57
CA ARG A 466 18.95 -8.68 4.87
C ARG A 466 18.11 -9.23 6.01
N ASN A 467 18.18 -10.56 6.23
CA ASN A 467 17.48 -11.18 7.33
C ASN A 467 18.45 -11.61 8.45
N ARG A 468 17.99 -11.51 9.72
CA ARG A 468 18.80 -11.83 10.90
C ARG A 468 19.14 -13.33 11.00
N ALA A 469 18.27 -14.18 10.48
CA ALA A 469 18.43 -15.63 10.49
C ALA A 469 19.44 -16.14 9.45
N ARG A 470 19.97 -15.26 8.59
CA ARG A 470 20.91 -15.60 7.50
C ARG A 470 20.38 -16.69 6.57
N LEU A 471 19.07 -16.69 6.35
CA LEU A 471 18.41 -17.61 5.43
C LEU A 471 18.49 -17.09 3.98
N PRO A 472 18.47 -17.95 2.97
CA PRO A 472 18.37 -19.42 3.06
C PRO A 472 19.72 -20.07 3.40
N HIS A 473 19.65 -21.26 4.01
CA HIS A 473 20.85 -22.04 4.27
C HIS A 473 21.43 -22.58 2.95
N PRO A 474 22.77 -22.48 2.70
CA PRO A 474 23.36 -22.87 1.42
C PRO A 474 23.11 -24.33 1.03
N GLU A 475 23.06 -25.22 2.02
CA GLU A 475 22.80 -26.64 1.78
C GLU A 475 21.37 -26.89 1.24
N VAL A 476 20.38 -26.15 1.72
CA VAL A 476 18.99 -26.23 1.25
C VAL A 476 18.93 -25.78 -0.21
N ILE A 477 19.58 -24.67 -0.56
CA ILE A 477 19.69 -24.22 -1.95
C ILE A 477 20.29 -25.31 -2.84
N ARG A 478 21.40 -25.95 -2.38
CA ARG A 478 22.05 -27.01 -3.14
C ARG A 478 21.12 -28.20 -3.38
N ARG A 479 20.31 -28.60 -2.39
CA ARG A 479 19.34 -29.70 -2.53
C ARG A 479 18.33 -29.42 -3.65
N TYR A 480 17.77 -28.21 -3.71
CA TYR A 480 16.82 -27.83 -4.78
C TYR A 480 17.48 -27.79 -6.16
N LEU A 481 18.68 -27.25 -6.27
CA LEU A 481 19.43 -27.25 -7.54
C LEU A 481 19.78 -28.68 -8.01
N GLN A 482 20.18 -29.55 -7.09
CA GLN A 482 20.48 -30.95 -7.38
C GLN A 482 19.22 -31.75 -7.75
N SER A 483 18.05 -31.39 -7.24
CA SER A 483 16.78 -32.02 -7.63
C SER A 483 16.29 -31.62 -9.02
N GLY A 484 16.97 -30.67 -9.69
CA GLY A 484 16.58 -30.15 -11.01
C GLY A 484 15.47 -29.09 -10.94
N SER A 485 15.14 -28.59 -9.76
CA SER A 485 14.10 -27.58 -9.61
C SER A 485 14.59 -26.20 -10.07
N ILE A 486 13.72 -25.45 -10.71
CA ILE A 486 13.94 -24.02 -11.01
C ILE A 486 13.68 -23.23 -9.71
N LEU A 487 14.76 -22.69 -9.13
CA LEU A 487 14.70 -21.95 -7.87
C LEU A 487 14.48 -20.47 -8.12
N LEU A 488 13.40 -19.92 -7.58
CA LEU A 488 13.10 -18.48 -7.60
C LEU A 488 13.04 -17.93 -6.16
N ARG A 489 13.58 -16.73 -5.95
CA ARG A 489 13.74 -16.12 -4.62
C ARG A 489 13.21 -14.70 -4.64
N THR A 490 12.41 -14.32 -3.63
CA THR A 490 11.84 -12.96 -3.56
C THR A 490 12.90 -11.87 -3.37
N ASP A 491 13.99 -12.14 -2.65
CA ASP A 491 15.10 -11.19 -2.45
C ASP A 491 15.90 -10.87 -3.73
N ARG A 492 15.83 -11.75 -4.75
CA ARG A 492 16.52 -11.55 -6.04
C ARG A 492 15.58 -11.15 -7.17
N HIS A 493 14.40 -11.75 -7.20
CA HIS A 493 13.44 -11.61 -8.28
C HIS A 493 12.29 -10.64 -7.96
N GLY A 494 12.24 -10.12 -6.70
CA GLY A 494 11.09 -9.36 -6.22
C GLY A 494 9.84 -10.24 -6.10
N GLY A 495 8.67 -9.66 -6.25
CA GLY A 495 7.43 -10.44 -6.26
C GLY A 495 7.37 -11.44 -7.42
N ILE A 496 6.94 -12.68 -7.17
CA ILE A 496 6.87 -13.77 -8.14
C ILE A 496 5.40 -14.13 -8.36
N THR A 497 4.94 -14.08 -9.60
CA THR A 497 3.56 -14.45 -9.97
C THR A 497 3.57 -15.66 -10.88
N VAL A 498 2.84 -16.70 -10.48
CA VAL A 498 2.58 -17.90 -11.27
C VAL A 498 1.14 -17.87 -11.72
N THR A 499 0.92 -18.02 -13.02
CA THR A 499 -0.41 -18.06 -13.64
C THR A 499 -0.58 -19.41 -14.32
N THR A 500 -1.72 -20.07 -14.12
CA THR A 500 -2.02 -21.35 -14.75
C THR A 500 -3.48 -21.43 -15.19
N ASP A 501 -3.71 -22.04 -16.34
CA ASP A 501 -5.03 -22.43 -16.84
C ASP A 501 -5.40 -23.88 -16.43
N GLY A 502 -4.47 -24.54 -15.71
CA GLY A 502 -4.57 -25.92 -15.27
C GLY A 502 -3.88 -26.93 -16.18
N GLU A 503 -3.35 -26.52 -17.31
CA GLU A 503 -2.60 -27.34 -18.26
C GLU A 503 -1.13 -26.91 -18.34
N GLY A 504 -0.88 -25.59 -18.33
CA GLY A 504 0.45 -25.01 -18.32
C GLY A 504 0.65 -24.00 -17.16
N MET A 505 1.90 -23.57 -16.95
CA MET A 505 2.24 -22.54 -15.98
C MET A 505 3.11 -21.46 -16.63
N GLU A 506 2.75 -20.21 -16.41
CA GLU A 506 3.57 -19.04 -16.75
C GLU A 506 4.10 -18.42 -15.47
N VAL A 507 5.41 -18.17 -15.38
CA VAL A 507 6.04 -17.55 -14.22
C VAL A 507 6.59 -16.19 -14.60
N LYS A 508 6.20 -15.14 -13.84
CA LYS A 508 6.67 -13.76 -14.01
C LYS A 508 7.31 -13.26 -12.73
N THR A 509 8.45 -12.61 -12.85
CA THR A 509 9.17 -11.95 -11.76
C THR A 509 9.12 -10.43 -11.92
N PHE A 510 9.11 -9.70 -10.79
CA PHE A 510 9.07 -8.23 -10.82
C PHE A 510 10.44 -7.62 -11.16
N SER A 511 11.53 -8.22 -10.70
CA SER A 511 12.89 -7.75 -10.94
C SER A 511 13.63 -8.63 -11.94
N LYS A 512 14.37 -7.99 -12.87
CA LYS A 512 15.22 -8.69 -13.85
C LYS A 512 16.65 -8.93 -13.37
N ARG A 513 16.96 -8.74 -12.08
CA ARG A 513 18.35 -8.75 -11.61
C ARG A 513 19.12 -10.05 -11.85
N GLU A 514 18.44 -11.18 -12.04
CA GLU A 514 18.96 -12.45 -12.56
C GLU A 514 17.76 -13.22 -13.12
N SER A 515 17.26 -12.86 -14.29
CA SER A 515 16.36 -13.76 -15.01
C SER A 515 17.23 -14.80 -15.70
N PRO A 516 17.04 -16.10 -15.46
CA PRO A 516 17.17 -17.03 -16.56
C PRO A 516 16.19 -16.52 -17.63
N GLU A 517 16.62 -16.49 -18.87
CA GLU A 517 15.89 -16.00 -20.03
C GLU A 517 14.38 -16.22 -19.90
N GLN A 518 13.59 -15.24 -20.36
CA GLN A 518 12.13 -15.37 -20.45
C GLN A 518 11.81 -16.57 -21.37
N GLU A 519 11.98 -17.76 -20.87
CA GLU A 519 11.37 -18.94 -21.44
C GLU A 519 9.87 -18.86 -21.11
N ARG A 520 9.09 -18.49 -22.12
CA ARG A 520 7.75 -19.04 -22.27
C ARG A 520 7.94 -20.55 -22.42
N LEU A 521 8.10 -21.23 -21.32
CA LEU A 521 7.97 -22.66 -21.27
C LEU A 521 6.47 -22.97 -21.32
N THR A 522 5.92 -22.94 -22.53
CA THR A 522 4.81 -23.81 -22.88
C THR A 522 5.40 -25.21 -22.79
N ILE A 523 5.31 -25.81 -21.63
CA ILE A 523 5.70 -27.24 -21.49
C ILE A 523 4.51 -28.00 -22.00
N ASP A 524 4.59 -28.48 -23.27
CA ASP A 524 3.82 -29.60 -23.74
C ASP A 524 4.28 -30.81 -22.91
N PHE A 525 3.43 -31.27 -21.99
CA PHE A 525 3.66 -32.53 -21.28
C PHE A 525 3.39 -33.69 -22.24
N PRO A 526 4.34 -34.58 -22.50
CA PRO A 526 3.99 -35.88 -23.07
C PRO A 526 3.17 -36.64 -22.01
N LEU A 527 2.04 -37.15 -22.42
CA LEU A 527 1.09 -38.03 -21.70
C LEU A 527 1.75 -39.22 -21.00
#